data_1133c2f459b11c8f737e4b5a5671a244
#
_entry.id   1133c2f459b11c8f737e4b5a5671a244
#
_cell.length_a   1.000
_cell.length_b   1.000
_cell.length_c   1.000
_cell.angle_alpha   90.00
_cell.angle_beta   90.00
_cell.angle_gamma   90.00
#
_symmetry.space_group_name_H-M   'P 1'
#
loop_
_entity.id
_entity.type
_entity.pdbx_description
1 polymer ?
#
loop_
_entity_poly.entity_id
_entity_poly.type
_entity_poly.pdbx_seq_one_letter_code
_entity_poly.pdbx_strand_id
1 'polypeptide(L)'
;MDQTATPMGSVQTLAQRKQARVEEIRAGVACLREALAAYGRAHGGRFLIYGSAVSGRLHYDSDVDLLVDFPASATSAAVDFVEETCARLNLPVDVQPKSWCKEAFLARIVPQAQVAP
;
A
#
# COMPACT_ATOMS: atom_id res chain seq x y z
N MET A 1 27.98 -30.58 8.43
CA MET A 1 27.52 -30.33 8.39
C MET A 1 26.86 -29.82 8.32
N ASP A 2 26.39 -29.76 8.15
CA ASP A 2 25.72 -29.41 8.12
C ASP A 2 24.95 -28.93 8.15
N GLN A 3 25.06 -28.78 8.32
CA GLN A 3 24.36 -28.37 8.42
C GLN A 3 23.86 -27.74 8.14
N THR A 4 24.22 -27.65 7.79
CA THR A 4 23.73 -27.04 7.50
C THR A 4 22.98 -26.48 7.16
N ALA A 5 23.07 -26.38 6.93
CA ALA A 5 22.41 -25.78 6.64
C ALA A 5 21.33 -25.70 6.62
N THR A 6 21.23 -25.91 6.73
CA THR A 6 20.24 -25.88 6.83
C THR A 6 19.35 -25.51 6.89
N PRO A 7 19.36 -25.62 6.30
CA PRO A 7 18.01 -25.15 6.10
C PRO A 7 17.34 -24.74 7.33
N MET A 8 18.11 -24.38 8.17
CA MET A 8 17.58 -23.83 9.40
C MET A 8 16.65 -22.70 9.10
N GLY A 9 16.91 -21.98 8.02
CA GLY A 9 16.02 -20.94 7.60
C GLY A 9 14.62 -21.42 7.28
N SER A 10 14.47 -22.71 6.97
CA SER A 10 13.16 -23.26 6.63
C SER A 10 12.34 -23.57 7.88
N VAL A 11 12.92 -23.42 9.07
CA VAL A 11 12.23 -23.75 10.33
C VAL A 11 11.90 -22.46 11.07
N GLN A 12 11.19 -21.59 10.40
CA GLN A 12 10.72 -20.36 11.05
C GLN A 12 9.47 -20.64 11.87
N THR A 13 9.35 -20.00 13.02
CA THR A 13 8.11 -20.00 13.77
C THR A 13 7.06 -19.19 13.04
N LEU A 14 5.80 -19.40 13.41
CA LEU A 14 4.71 -18.61 12.86
C LEU A 14 4.93 -17.11 13.12
N ALA A 15 5.38 -16.76 14.33
CA ALA A 15 5.64 -15.37 14.67
C ALA A 15 6.73 -14.77 13.79
N GLN A 16 7.79 -15.54 13.52
CA GLN A 16 8.87 -15.07 12.64
C GLN A 16 8.39 -14.86 11.22
N ARG A 17 7.54 -15.75 10.70
CA ARG A 17 7.00 -15.62 9.35
C ARG A 17 6.07 -14.40 9.25
N LYS A 18 5.26 -14.16 10.27
CA LYS A 18 4.38 -12.99 10.30
C LYS A 18 5.20 -11.70 10.34
N GLN A 19 6.26 -11.67 11.15
CA GLN A 19 7.13 -10.51 11.21
C GLN A 19 7.83 -10.27 9.87
N ALA A 20 8.31 -11.32 9.23
CA ALA A 20 8.94 -11.20 7.91
C ALA A 20 7.96 -10.63 6.90
N ARG A 21 6.69 -11.04 6.95
CA ARG A 21 5.66 -10.51 6.05
C ARG A 21 5.39 -9.04 6.31
N VAL A 22 5.37 -8.61 7.58
CA VAL A 22 5.21 -7.19 7.92
C VAL A 22 6.33 -6.36 7.31
N GLU A 23 7.57 -6.85 7.39
CA GLU A 23 8.71 -6.14 6.80
C GLU A 23 8.61 -6.08 5.27
N GLU A 24 8.13 -7.14 4.64
CA GLU A 24 7.89 -7.14 3.19
C GLU A 24 6.86 -6.08 2.81
N ILE A 25 5.77 -6.01 3.57
CA ILE A 25 4.73 -5.02 3.32
C ILE A 25 5.30 -3.61 3.48
N ARG A 26 6.07 -3.38 4.54
CA ARG A 26 6.68 -2.08 4.80
C ARG A 26 7.59 -1.64 3.65
N ALA A 27 8.43 -2.55 3.19
CA ALA A 27 9.32 -2.28 2.05
C ALA A 27 8.53 -2.04 0.77
N GLY A 28 7.48 -2.83 0.54
CA GLY A 28 6.61 -2.67 -0.62
C GLY A 28 5.89 -1.33 -0.61
N VAL A 29 5.44 -0.87 0.56
CA VAL A 29 4.78 0.42 0.69
C VAL A 29 5.75 1.56 0.35
N ALA A 30 7.02 1.45 0.75
CA ALA A 30 8.02 2.45 0.41
C ALA A 30 8.21 2.55 -1.12
N CYS A 31 8.30 1.41 -1.81
CA CYS A 31 8.37 1.38 -3.28
C CYS A 31 7.10 1.94 -3.90
N LEU A 32 5.94 1.58 -3.34
CA LEU A 32 4.66 2.05 -3.83
C LEU A 32 4.57 3.58 -3.75
N ARG A 33 5.00 4.17 -2.63
CA ARG A 33 4.97 5.62 -2.46
C ARG A 33 5.72 6.34 -3.59
N GLU A 34 6.89 5.83 -3.95
CA GLU A 34 7.69 6.43 -5.03
C GLU A 34 6.97 6.33 -6.37
N ALA A 35 6.40 5.16 -6.66
CA ALA A 35 5.68 4.95 -7.92
C ALA A 35 4.45 5.85 -8.01
N LEU A 36 3.71 5.97 -6.91
CA LEU A 36 2.51 6.80 -6.85
C LEU A 36 2.84 8.28 -7.01
N ALA A 37 3.92 8.72 -6.39
CA ALA A 37 4.35 10.11 -6.50
C ALA A 37 4.70 10.47 -7.94
N ALA A 38 5.45 9.60 -8.62
CA ALA A 38 5.84 9.81 -10.01
C ALA A 38 4.61 9.84 -10.92
N TYR A 39 3.70 8.88 -10.72
CA TYR A 39 2.48 8.81 -11.53
C TYR A 39 1.61 10.05 -11.31
N GLY A 40 1.44 10.48 -10.06
CA GLY A 40 0.63 11.65 -9.75
C GLY A 40 1.15 12.90 -10.43
N ARG A 41 2.47 13.10 -10.39
CA ARG A 41 3.09 14.25 -11.04
C ARG A 41 2.92 14.21 -12.56
N ALA A 42 3.00 13.02 -13.14
CA ALA A 42 2.92 12.86 -14.60
C ALA A 42 1.50 13.03 -15.11
N HIS A 43 0.49 12.75 -14.29
CA HIS A 43 -0.90 12.65 -14.74
C HIS A 43 -1.84 13.67 -14.07
N GLY A 44 -1.31 14.58 -13.28
CA GLY A 44 -2.08 15.70 -12.75
C GLY A 44 -3.04 15.35 -11.62
N GLY A 45 -2.66 14.40 -10.78
CA GLY A 45 -3.45 14.02 -9.62
C GLY A 45 -2.59 13.60 -8.47
N ARG A 46 -3.21 12.98 -7.47
CA ARG A 46 -2.48 12.51 -6.30
C ARG A 46 -3.16 11.28 -5.70
N PHE A 47 -2.40 10.60 -4.87
CA PHE A 47 -2.90 9.45 -4.11
C PHE A 47 -2.78 9.76 -2.63
N LEU A 48 -3.76 9.31 -1.87
CA LEU A 48 -3.77 9.48 -0.42
C LEU A 48 -3.70 8.09 0.21
N ILE A 49 -2.70 7.87 1.06
CA ILE A 49 -2.51 6.61 1.77
C ILE A 49 -3.01 6.79 3.19
N TYR A 50 -3.82 5.87 3.67
CA TYR A 50 -4.36 5.95 5.03
C TYR A 50 -4.37 4.56 5.68
N GLY A 51 -4.90 4.50 6.89
CA GLY A 51 -5.00 3.23 7.60
C GLY A 51 -3.68 2.76 8.18
N SER A 52 -3.49 1.45 8.27
CA SER A 52 -2.35 0.86 8.97
C SER A 52 -1.01 1.21 8.35
N ALA A 53 -0.95 1.45 7.04
CA ALA A 53 0.29 1.83 6.38
C ALA A 53 0.82 3.19 6.86
N VAL A 54 -0.07 4.05 7.34
CA VAL A 54 0.26 5.39 7.83
C VAL A 54 0.41 5.41 9.34
N SER A 55 -0.46 4.69 10.06
CA SER A 55 -0.48 4.70 11.52
C SER A 55 0.65 3.93 12.17
N GLY A 56 1.41 3.14 11.41
CA GLY A 56 2.47 2.31 11.95
C GLY A 56 1.97 1.00 12.55
N ARG A 57 0.72 0.64 12.31
CA ARG A 57 0.10 -0.56 12.87
C ARG A 57 -0.03 -1.66 11.83
N LEU A 58 1.01 -1.83 11.02
CA LEU A 58 1.01 -2.88 10.01
C LEU A 58 1.01 -4.26 10.64
N HIS A 59 0.15 -5.13 10.09
CA HIS A 59 0.06 -6.52 10.43
C HIS A 59 0.41 -7.36 9.21
N TYR A 60 0.67 -8.64 9.42
CA TYR A 60 1.03 -9.54 8.31
C TYR A 60 -0.10 -9.70 7.29
N ASP A 61 -1.34 -9.40 7.66
CA ASP A 61 -2.49 -9.48 6.78
C ASP A 61 -3.09 -8.11 6.47
N SER A 62 -2.33 -7.04 6.68
CA SER A 62 -2.80 -5.69 6.40
C SER A 62 -2.95 -5.44 4.91
N ASP A 63 -4.03 -4.72 4.56
CA ASP A 63 -4.20 -4.16 3.23
C ASP A 63 -3.64 -2.74 3.22
N VAL A 64 -3.23 -2.28 2.05
CA VAL A 64 -2.87 -0.88 1.86
C VAL A 64 -4.15 -0.15 1.46
N ASP A 65 -4.51 0.89 2.21
CA ASP A 65 -5.72 1.66 1.96
C ASP A 65 -5.36 2.94 1.20
N LEU A 66 -5.99 3.14 0.05
CA LEU A 66 -5.65 4.23 -0.86
C LEU A 66 -6.88 4.93 -1.40
N LEU A 67 -6.78 6.26 -1.49
CA LEU A 67 -7.74 7.06 -2.25
C LEU A 67 -7.08 7.61 -3.49
N VAL A 68 -7.80 7.57 -4.60
CA VAL A 68 -7.37 8.13 -5.88
C VAL A 68 -8.05 9.49 -6.06
N ASP A 69 -7.24 10.54 -6.13
CA ASP A 69 -7.74 11.91 -6.25
C ASP A 69 -7.22 12.50 -7.56
N PHE A 70 -7.96 12.22 -8.62
CA PHE A 70 -7.61 12.63 -9.98
C PHE A 70 -8.83 13.23 -10.67
N PRO A 71 -8.63 14.00 -11.74
CA PRO A 71 -9.76 14.41 -12.57
C PRO A 71 -10.55 13.20 -13.06
N ALA A 72 -11.84 13.37 -13.25
CA ALA A 72 -12.73 12.26 -13.60
C ALA A 72 -12.23 11.44 -14.80
N SER A 73 -11.70 12.12 -15.83
CA SER A 73 -11.20 11.45 -17.03
C SER A 73 -9.94 10.62 -16.80
N ALA A 74 -9.23 10.84 -15.70
CA ALA A 74 -7.98 10.15 -15.40
C ALA A 74 -8.13 9.14 -14.27
N THR A 75 -9.30 9.05 -13.64
CA THR A 75 -9.50 8.24 -12.45
C THR A 75 -9.35 6.75 -12.73
N SER A 76 -9.96 6.24 -13.78
CA SER A 76 -9.92 4.81 -14.09
C SER A 76 -8.51 4.32 -14.34
N ALA A 77 -7.72 5.07 -15.10
CA ALA A 77 -6.34 4.71 -15.38
C ALA A 77 -5.50 4.75 -14.09
N ALA A 78 -5.78 5.70 -13.20
CA ALA A 78 -5.08 5.79 -11.92
C ALA A 78 -5.38 4.59 -11.01
N VAL A 79 -6.63 4.16 -10.96
CA VAL A 79 -7.01 2.95 -10.20
C VAL A 79 -6.29 1.73 -10.76
N ASP A 80 -6.29 1.57 -12.08
CA ASP A 80 -5.59 0.45 -12.72
C ASP A 80 -4.10 0.47 -12.40
N PHE A 81 -3.48 1.65 -12.40
CA PHE A 81 -2.07 1.78 -12.06
C PHE A 81 -1.79 1.29 -10.63
N VAL A 82 -2.64 1.68 -9.68
CA VAL A 82 -2.49 1.24 -8.29
C VAL A 82 -2.60 -0.28 -8.20
N GLU A 83 -3.62 -0.85 -8.81
CA GLU A 83 -3.85 -2.29 -8.74
C GLU A 83 -2.72 -3.08 -9.36
N GLU A 84 -2.23 -2.65 -10.52
CA GLU A 84 -1.11 -3.31 -11.18
C GLU A 84 0.19 -3.19 -10.39
N THR A 85 0.45 -2.01 -9.86
CA THR A 85 1.66 -1.77 -9.08
C THR A 85 1.66 -2.58 -7.79
N CYS A 86 0.53 -2.60 -7.09
CA CYS A 86 0.41 -3.38 -5.86
C CYS A 86 0.51 -4.88 -6.14
N ALA A 87 -0.03 -5.35 -7.26
CA ALA A 87 0.10 -6.76 -7.64
C ALA A 87 1.57 -7.13 -7.84
N ARG A 88 2.34 -6.27 -8.51
CA ARG A 88 3.78 -6.51 -8.72
C ARG A 88 4.56 -6.52 -7.42
N LEU A 89 4.14 -5.70 -6.47
CA LEU A 89 4.79 -5.59 -5.16
C LEU A 89 4.27 -6.60 -4.15
N ASN A 90 3.32 -7.44 -4.56
CA ASN A 90 2.68 -8.43 -3.69
C ASN A 90 2.03 -7.75 -2.47
N LEU A 91 1.33 -6.65 -2.72
CA LEU A 91 0.64 -5.89 -1.68
C LEU A 91 -0.86 -5.99 -1.89
N PRO A 92 -1.60 -6.52 -0.91
CA PRO A 92 -3.06 -6.40 -0.93
C PRO A 92 -3.43 -4.92 -0.84
N VAL A 93 -4.40 -4.50 -1.64
CA VAL A 93 -4.78 -3.09 -1.70
C VAL A 93 -6.30 -2.93 -1.71
N ASP A 94 -6.76 -1.90 -0.99
CA ASP A 94 -8.13 -1.43 -1.05
C ASP A 94 -8.07 -0.03 -1.61
N VAL A 95 -8.39 0.13 -2.89
CA VAL A 95 -8.29 1.39 -3.60
C VAL A 95 -9.67 1.90 -3.99
N GLN A 96 -9.93 3.18 -3.73
CA GLN A 96 -11.20 3.81 -4.06
C GLN A 96 -10.96 5.18 -4.66
N PRO A 97 -11.74 5.57 -5.70
CA PRO A 97 -11.74 6.96 -6.11
C PRO A 97 -12.29 7.83 -4.98
N LYS A 98 -11.62 8.94 -4.72
CA LYS A 98 -12.05 9.87 -3.68
C LYS A 98 -13.48 10.37 -3.96
N SER A 99 -13.82 10.57 -5.23
CA SER A 99 -15.13 11.07 -5.65
C SER A 99 -16.27 10.08 -5.37
N TRP A 100 -15.96 8.80 -5.14
CA TRP A 100 -16.97 7.80 -4.82
C TRP A 100 -17.25 7.70 -3.32
N CYS A 101 -16.45 8.35 -2.50
CA CYS A 101 -16.55 8.23 -1.06
C CYS A 101 -17.55 9.23 -0.50
N LYS A 102 -18.21 8.83 0.58
CA LYS A 102 -19.14 9.72 1.28
C LYS A 102 -18.36 10.79 2.02
N GLU A 103 -18.99 11.94 2.16
CA GLU A 103 -18.38 13.11 2.80
C GLU A 103 -17.95 12.81 4.24
N ALA A 104 -18.78 12.09 5.00
CA ALA A 104 -18.46 11.75 6.37
C ALA A 104 -17.22 10.86 6.46
N PHE A 105 -17.05 9.92 5.51
CA PHE A 105 -15.88 9.07 5.45
C PHE A 105 -14.64 9.90 5.16
N LEU A 106 -14.73 10.80 4.16
CA LEU A 106 -13.60 11.65 3.80
C LEU A 106 -13.21 12.59 4.94
N ALA A 107 -14.19 13.14 5.64
CA ALA A 107 -13.93 14.02 6.77
C ALA A 107 -13.12 13.32 7.87
N ARG A 108 -13.33 12.02 8.04
CA ARG A 108 -12.60 11.22 9.03
C ARG A 108 -11.22 10.81 8.54
N ILE A 109 -11.10 10.45 7.26
CA ILE A 109 -9.89 9.82 6.72
C ILE A 109 -8.86 10.84 6.22
N VAL A 110 -9.30 11.88 5.51
CA VAL A 110 -8.39 12.81 4.85
C VAL A 110 -7.41 13.49 5.83
N PRO A 111 -7.85 13.93 7.03
CA PRO A 111 -6.90 14.55 7.96
C PRO A 111 -5.78 13.62 8.43
N GLN A 112 -5.98 12.31 8.36
CA GLN A 112 -4.98 11.33 8.79
C GLN A 112 -4.19 10.76 7.63
N ALA A 113 -4.63 11.00 6.40
CA ALA A 113 -4.00 10.43 5.22
C ALA A 113 -2.72 11.17 4.89
N GLN A 114 -1.81 10.46 4.21
CA GLN A 114 -0.58 11.03 3.70
C GLN A 114 -0.65 11.08 2.19
N VAL A 115 -0.31 12.23 1.63
CA VAL A 115 -0.15 12.35 0.18
C VAL A 115 1.13 11.63 -0.20
N ALA A 116 1.08 10.79 -1.21
CA ALA A 116 2.29 10.18 -1.76
C ALA A 116 3.10 11.29 -2.41
N PRO A 117 4.31 11.56 -1.92
CA PRO A 117 5.06 12.76 -2.30
C PRO A 117 5.52 12.79 -3.74
#